data_35095fd2c20d9fe928600a70880eaeb5
#
_entry.id   35095fd2c20d9fe928600a70880eaeb5
#
_cell.length_a   1.000
_cell.length_b   1.000
_cell.length_c   1.000
_cell.angle_alpha   90.00
_cell.angle_beta   90.00
_cell.angle_gamma   90.00
#
_symmetry.space_group_name_H-M   'P 1'
#
loop_
_entity.id
_entity.type
_entity.pdbx_description
1 polymer ?
#
loop_
_entity_poly.entity_id
_entity_poly.type
_entity_poly.pdbx_seq_one_letter_code
_entity_poly.pdbx_strand_id
1 'polypeptide(L)'
;MKTAASAIAIRGLAGAVLAGALLLGGAPIGLYGTMPAGAADLVVNIDEASIHRLMSEAATIVVGNPAIADVSVQNGSMLVVMGKNPGHTNIIALDRKGAEIENVIVHVRNAGPRQVTLHLGSSRVSYNCAPKCDRTLTVSDAEAPFEAQQKQIAGKTSVSQGTADQSGGAGQ
;
A
#
# COMPACT_ATOMS: atom_id res chain seq x y z
N MET A 1 -42.36 -29.73 28.25
CA MET A 1 -43.43 -28.79 27.96
C MET A 1 -43.10 -28.27 26.56
N LYS A 2 -43.59 -28.90 25.48
CA LYS A 2 -44.88 -28.77 24.74
C LYS A 2 -45.19 -27.33 24.44
N THR A 3 -45.12 -26.97 23.18
CA THR A 3 -46.12 -26.41 22.26
C THR A 3 -45.43 -25.67 21.14
N ALA A 4 -45.78 -25.59 19.91
CA ALA A 4 -46.70 -26.23 18.98
C ALA A 4 -46.52 -25.48 17.65
N ALA A 5 -46.63 -26.17 16.58
CA ALA A 5 -46.58 -25.69 15.20
C ALA A 5 -47.78 -24.79 14.85
N SER A 6 -47.62 -23.90 13.86
CA SER A 6 -48.77 -23.40 13.11
C SER A 6 -48.40 -23.24 11.63
N ALA A 7 -48.91 -24.15 10.86
CA ALA A 7 -48.96 -24.12 9.40
C ALA A 7 -50.18 -23.29 8.97
N ILE A 8 -50.00 -22.34 8.06
CA ILE A 8 -51.12 -21.73 7.34
C ILE A 8 -50.98 -22.09 5.86
N ALA A 9 -51.85 -23.00 5.46
CA ALA A 9 -52.16 -23.32 4.08
C ALA A 9 -53.20 -22.34 3.53
N ILE A 10 -52.90 -21.68 2.42
CA ILE A 10 -53.90 -20.98 1.63
C ILE A 10 -53.99 -21.68 0.27
N ARG A 11 -55.14 -22.33 0.08
CA ARG A 11 -55.62 -22.92 -1.17
C ARG A 11 -56.41 -21.88 -1.98
N GLY A 12 -56.26 -21.96 -3.30
CA GLY A 12 -57.33 -21.53 -4.26
C GLY A 12 -56.99 -20.27 -5.01
N LEU A 13 -56.86 -20.21 -6.29
CA LEU A 13 -57.89 -20.38 -7.31
C LEU A 13 -57.27 -20.50 -8.69
N ALA A 14 -57.81 -21.40 -9.47
CA ALA A 14 -57.54 -21.56 -10.89
C ALA A 14 -58.16 -20.40 -11.68
N GLY A 15 -57.40 -19.85 -12.63
CA GLY A 15 -57.90 -18.90 -13.62
C GLY A 15 -57.06 -19.10 -14.91
N ALA A 16 -57.55 -19.92 -15.81
CA ALA A 16 -57.07 -20.03 -17.17
C ALA A 16 -57.51 -18.86 -18.00
N VAL A 17 -56.60 -18.12 -18.61
CA VAL A 17 -56.87 -17.29 -19.78
C VAL A 17 -55.79 -17.53 -20.84
N LEU A 18 -56.27 -17.93 -21.97
CA LEU A 18 -55.57 -18.23 -23.24
C LEU A 18 -55.04 -16.99 -23.94
N ALA A 19 -53.98 -17.26 -24.69
CA ALA A 19 -53.63 -16.70 -25.99
C ALA A 19 -53.07 -15.26 -26.06
N GLY A 20 -51.83 -15.20 -26.53
CA GLY A 20 -51.22 -13.97 -27.07
C GLY A 20 -49.74 -14.19 -27.40
N ALA A 21 -49.47 -14.96 -28.46
CA ALA A 21 -48.12 -15.04 -29.04
C ALA A 21 -47.77 -13.71 -29.68
N LEU A 22 -46.81 -12.97 -29.11
CA LEU A 22 -46.05 -11.97 -29.84
C LEU A 22 -44.55 -12.24 -29.59
N LEU A 23 -43.95 -12.90 -30.57
CA LEU A 23 -42.51 -13.03 -30.74
C LEU A 23 -41.91 -11.66 -31.06
N LEU A 24 -41.52 -10.89 -30.04
CA LEU A 24 -40.59 -9.80 -30.18
C LEU A 24 -39.27 -10.29 -29.56
N GLY A 25 -38.34 -10.64 -30.44
CA GLY A 25 -36.97 -10.97 -30.08
C GLY A 25 -36.27 -9.79 -29.45
N GLY A 26 -36.40 -9.66 -28.13
CA GLY A 26 -35.56 -8.78 -27.34
C GLY A 26 -34.23 -9.45 -27.09
N ALA A 27 -33.20 -9.03 -27.84
CA ALA A 27 -31.83 -9.38 -27.51
C ALA A 27 -31.55 -8.91 -26.06
N PRO A 28 -30.98 -9.75 -25.17
CA PRO A 28 -30.53 -9.27 -23.88
C PRO A 28 -29.41 -8.29 -24.12
N ILE A 29 -29.67 -7.01 -23.88
CA ILE A 29 -28.62 -5.98 -23.75
C ILE A 29 -27.87 -6.38 -22.49
N GLY A 30 -26.77 -7.12 -22.68
CA GLY A 30 -25.84 -7.42 -21.62
C GLY A 30 -25.32 -6.09 -21.05
N LEU A 31 -25.80 -5.72 -19.86
CA LEU A 31 -25.12 -4.71 -19.05
C LEU A 31 -23.74 -5.30 -18.71
N TYR A 32 -22.77 -5.02 -19.56
CA TYR A 32 -21.36 -5.15 -19.19
C TYR A 32 -21.09 -4.07 -18.13
N GLY A 33 -21.35 -4.42 -16.86
CA GLY A 33 -20.94 -3.62 -15.74
C GLY A 33 -19.42 -3.50 -15.78
N THR A 34 -18.91 -2.33 -16.15
CA THR A 34 -17.52 -1.97 -15.91
C THR A 34 -17.36 -1.96 -14.39
N MET A 35 -16.76 -3.02 -13.84
CA MET A 35 -16.32 -3.01 -12.44
C MET A 35 -15.30 -1.87 -12.33
N PRO A 36 -15.50 -0.89 -11.42
CA PRO A 36 -14.46 0.10 -11.17
C PRO A 36 -13.21 -0.67 -10.74
N ALA A 37 -12.06 -0.37 -11.35
CA ALA A 37 -10.77 -0.85 -10.89
C ALA A 37 -10.65 -0.38 -9.43
N GLY A 38 -10.71 -1.32 -8.49
CA GLY A 38 -10.62 -1.02 -7.08
C GLY A 38 -9.23 -0.47 -6.80
N ALA A 39 -9.16 0.73 -6.22
CA ALA A 39 -7.90 1.23 -5.72
C ALA A 39 -7.45 0.32 -4.57
N ALA A 40 -6.28 -0.30 -4.69
CA ALA A 40 -5.68 -1.08 -3.61
C ALA A 40 -4.96 -0.13 -2.65
N ASP A 41 -5.20 -0.30 -1.34
CA ASP A 41 -4.52 0.45 -0.30
C ASP A 41 -3.27 -0.32 0.18
N LEU A 42 -2.10 0.31 0.11
CA LEU A 42 -0.83 -0.22 0.59
C LEU A 42 -0.25 0.67 1.68
N VAL A 43 -0.01 0.10 2.84
CA VAL A 43 0.66 0.79 3.95
C VAL A 43 2.12 0.34 4.01
N VAL A 44 3.04 1.31 3.96
CA VAL A 44 4.49 1.10 4.04
C VAL A 44 5.05 1.98 5.16
N ASN A 45 6.01 1.47 5.93
CA ASN A 45 6.72 2.32 6.89
C ASN A 45 7.90 3.02 6.21
N ILE A 46 8.34 4.14 6.78
CA ILE A 46 9.57 4.80 6.34
C ILE A 46 10.75 3.82 6.42
N ASP A 47 11.65 3.89 5.45
CA ASP A 47 12.86 3.06 5.34
C ASP A 47 12.58 1.55 5.24
N GLU A 48 11.33 1.16 5.01
CA GLU A 48 10.94 -0.22 4.75
C GLU A 48 10.46 -0.40 3.31
N ALA A 49 10.63 -1.62 2.80
CA ALA A 49 10.13 -2.03 1.50
C ALA A 49 8.97 -3.01 1.67
N SER A 50 7.93 -2.84 0.86
CA SER A 50 6.78 -3.75 0.78
C SER A 50 6.61 -4.27 -0.64
N ILE A 51 6.20 -5.53 -0.76
CA ILE A 51 5.95 -6.15 -2.06
C ILE A 51 4.46 -6.08 -2.37
N HIS A 52 4.13 -5.50 -3.52
CA HIS A 52 2.79 -5.52 -4.10
C HIS A 52 2.79 -6.29 -5.41
N ARG A 53 1.82 -7.18 -5.61
CA ARG A 53 1.67 -7.95 -6.84
C ARG A 53 0.52 -7.41 -7.67
N LEU A 54 0.85 -7.05 -8.90
CA LEU A 54 -0.14 -6.62 -9.89
C LEU A 54 -0.94 -7.82 -10.43
N MET A 55 -2.15 -7.57 -10.86
CA MET A 55 -3.01 -8.58 -11.49
C MET A 55 -2.50 -9.02 -12.87
N SER A 56 -1.72 -8.17 -13.56
CA SER A 56 -1.10 -8.45 -14.85
C SER A 56 0.24 -7.71 -14.98
N GLU A 57 0.99 -8.04 -16.04
CA GLU A 57 2.28 -7.39 -16.30
C GLU A 57 2.10 -5.92 -16.71
N ALA A 58 2.76 -5.04 -15.98
CA ALA A 58 2.84 -3.62 -16.30
C ALA A 58 3.99 -3.35 -17.27
N ALA A 59 3.74 -2.50 -18.24
CA ALA A 59 4.75 -1.97 -19.14
C ALA A 59 5.31 -0.63 -18.65
N THR A 60 4.48 0.14 -17.95
CA THR A 60 4.85 1.45 -17.41
C THR A 60 4.30 1.60 -16.01
N ILE A 61 5.14 2.14 -15.12
CA ILE A 61 4.77 2.50 -13.76
C ILE A 61 4.96 4.00 -13.57
N VAL A 62 3.94 4.65 -13.02
CA VAL A 62 3.96 6.09 -12.71
C VAL A 62 3.77 6.26 -11.20
N VAL A 63 4.69 6.96 -10.56
CA VAL A 63 4.60 7.32 -9.14
C VAL A 63 4.17 8.79 -9.04
N GLY A 64 3.08 9.06 -8.33
CA GLY A 64 2.53 10.41 -8.20
C GLY A 64 3.48 11.37 -7.49
N ASN A 65 4.10 10.93 -6.39
CA ASN A 65 5.11 11.71 -5.68
C ASN A 65 6.32 10.85 -5.27
N PRO A 66 7.43 10.91 -6.02
CA PRO A 66 8.65 10.15 -5.74
C PRO A 66 9.38 10.55 -4.44
N ALA A 67 9.03 11.69 -3.84
CA ALA A 67 9.57 12.07 -2.54
C ALA A 67 8.94 11.28 -1.38
N ILE A 68 7.72 10.78 -1.53
CA ILE A 68 7.00 10.03 -0.50
C ILE A 68 7.31 8.54 -0.61
N ALA A 69 7.19 7.97 -1.80
CA ALA A 69 7.47 6.55 -2.05
C ALA A 69 8.24 6.37 -3.36
N ASP A 70 9.04 5.32 -3.41
CA ASP A 70 9.76 4.90 -4.60
C ASP A 70 9.35 3.49 -5.00
N VAL A 71 9.47 3.13 -6.27
CA VAL A 71 9.03 1.83 -6.79
C VAL A 71 10.08 1.21 -7.69
N SER A 72 10.39 -0.05 -7.43
CA SER A 72 11.16 -0.90 -8.33
C SER A 72 10.29 -2.04 -8.86
N VAL A 73 10.34 -2.27 -10.16
CA VAL A 73 9.57 -3.34 -10.82
C VAL A 73 10.42 -4.60 -10.93
N GLN A 74 9.87 -5.71 -10.45
CA GLN A 74 10.46 -7.03 -10.58
C GLN A 74 9.55 -7.91 -11.45
N ASN A 75 10.10 -8.50 -12.50
CA ASN A 75 9.37 -9.46 -13.37
C ASN A 75 8.04 -8.93 -13.96
N GLY A 76 7.92 -7.61 -14.20
CA GLY A 76 6.76 -6.99 -14.83
C GLY A 76 5.48 -6.96 -13.99
N SER A 77 5.30 -7.86 -13.03
CA SER A 77 4.06 -7.98 -12.23
C SER A 77 4.26 -7.81 -10.73
N MET A 78 5.49 -7.62 -10.28
CA MET A 78 5.81 -7.45 -8.87
C MET A 78 6.45 -6.09 -8.64
N LEU A 79 5.84 -5.29 -7.79
CA LEU A 79 6.34 -3.99 -7.36
C LEU A 79 7.00 -4.13 -5.98
N VAL A 80 8.19 -3.59 -5.85
CA VAL A 80 8.82 -3.34 -4.55
C VAL A 80 8.67 -1.87 -4.26
N VAL A 81 7.79 -1.55 -3.30
CA VAL A 81 7.47 -0.18 -2.91
C VAL A 81 8.24 0.18 -1.66
N MET A 82 9.02 1.25 -1.70
CA MET A 82 9.85 1.74 -0.61
C MET A 82 9.29 3.06 -0.06
N GLY A 83 9.05 3.13 1.24
CA GLY A 83 8.62 4.35 1.92
C GLY A 83 9.81 5.28 2.19
N LYS A 84 9.73 6.55 1.73
CA LYS A 84 10.80 7.54 1.90
C LYS A 84 10.44 8.63 2.90
N ASN A 85 9.28 9.23 2.76
CA ASN A 85 8.79 10.28 3.67
C ASN A 85 7.32 10.02 4.06
N PRO A 86 6.88 10.49 5.24
CA PRO A 86 5.50 10.32 5.66
C PRO A 86 4.54 11.05 4.74
N GLY A 87 3.44 10.43 4.42
CA GLY A 87 2.42 11.01 3.54
C GLY A 87 1.65 9.94 2.78
N HIS A 88 0.93 10.37 1.76
CA HIS A 88 0.25 9.49 0.83
C HIS A 88 0.56 9.89 -0.61
N THR A 89 0.64 8.90 -1.47
CA THR A 89 0.80 9.05 -2.90
C THR A 89 0.08 7.92 -3.60
N ASN A 90 0.07 7.90 -4.92
CA ASN A 90 -0.44 6.76 -5.68
C ASN A 90 0.59 6.24 -6.67
N ILE A 91 0.43 4.98 -7.04
CA ILE A 91 1.20 4.28 -8.06
C ILE A 91 0.22 3.77 -9.10
N ILE A 92 0.40 4.19 -10.35
CA ILE A 92 -0.43 3.76 -11.47
C ILE A 92 0.37 2.79 -12.33
N ALA A 93 -0.15 1.59 -12.51
CA ALA A 93 0.39 0.58 -13.40
C ALA A 93 -0.36 0.59 -14.74
N LEU A 94 0.36 0.72 -15.84
CA LEU A 94 -0.19 0.75 -17.18
C LEU A 94 0.31 -0.44 -18.02
N ASP A 95 -0.54 -0.95 -18.90
CA ASP A 95 -0.20 -1.97 -19.87
C ASP A 95 0.58 -1.39 -21.07
N ARG A 96 0.93 -2.24 -22.05
CA ARG A 96 1.63 -1.82 -23.28
C ARG A 96 0.79 -0.90 -24.18
N LYS A 97 -0.52 -0.86 -23.98
CA LYS A 97 -1.45 0.00 -24.75
C LYS A 97 -1.73 1.31 -24.02
N GLY A 98 -1.18 1.48 -22.80
CA GLY A 98 -1.44 2.63 -21.92
C GLY A 98 -2.75 2.53 -21.16
N ALA A 99 -3.40 1.36 -21.12
CA ALA A 99 -4.56 1.15 -20.29
C ALA A 99 -4.15 0.91 -18.83
N GLU A 100 -4.91 1.46 -17.89
CA GLU A 100 -4.68 1.29 -16.47
C GLU A 100 -4.98 -0.15 -16.03
N ILE A 101 -3.97 -0.82 -15.45
CA ILE A 101 -4.09 -2.15 -14.86
C ILE A 101 -4.58 -2.02 -13.42
N GLU A 102 -3.94 -1.11 -12.68
CA GLU A 102 -4.19 -0.93 -11.25
C GLU A 102 -3.71 0.46 -10.80
N ASN A 103 -4.43 1.03 -9.83
CA ASN A 103 -4.06 2.24 -9.12
C ASN A 103 -3.93 1.93 -7.63
N VAL A 104 -2.71 1.96 -7.12
CA VAL A 104 -2.39 1.61 -5.73
C VAL A 104 -2.19 2.89 -4.93
N ILE A 105 -3.00 3.10 -3.90
CA ILE A 105 -2.81 4.21 -2.96
C ILE A 105 -1.79 3.77 -1.91
N VAL A 106 -0.69 4.51 -1.78
CA VAL A 106 0.39 4.21 -0.85
C VAL A 106 0.36 5.20 0.31
N HIS A 107 0.23 4.65 1.51
CA HIS A 107 0.32 5.40 2.76
C HIS A 107 1.66 5.12 3.44
N VAL A 108 2.55 6.10 3.47
CA VAL A 108 3.84 6.00 4.17
C VAL A 108 3.70 6.56 5.58
N ARG A 109 4.03 5.73 6.58
CA ARG A 109 3.92 6.06 8.00
C ARG A 109 5.27 6.04 8.70
N ASN A 110 5.41 6.90 9.72
CA ASN A 110 6.59 6.95 10.57
C ASN A 110 6.71 5.76 11.54
N ALA A 111 5.60 5.09 11.84
CA ALA A 111 5.53 4.13 12.94
C ALA A 111 5.69 2.70 12.44
N GLY A 112 6.82 2.07 12.71
CA GLY A 112 6.98 0.61 12.68
C GLY A 112 6.52 -0.05 13.99
N PRO A 113 6.36 -1.38 14.01
CA PRO A 113 5.85 -2.12 15.18
C PRO A 113 6.76 -2.07 16.42
N ARG A 114 7.99 -1.57 16.27
CA ARG A 114 9.00 -1.45 17.33
C ARG A 114 9.35 -0.01 17.67
N GLN A 115 8.64 0.94 17.10
CA GLN A 115 8.89 2.35 17.33
C GLN A 115 8.13 2.83 18.58
N VAL A 116 8.86 3.42 19.51
CA VAL A 116 8.33 4.06 20.72
C VAL A 116 8.59 5.55 20.63
N THR A 117 7.54 6.34 20.74
CA THR A 117 7.64 7.79 20.75
C THR A 117 7.45 8.28 22.19
N LEU A 118 8.46 9.01 22.70
CA LEU A 118 8.43 9.62 24.01
C LEU A 118 8.11 11.12 23.88
N HIS A 119 7.09 11.56 24.62
CA HIS A 119 6.73 12.97 24.73
C HIS A 119 7.16 13.51 26.08
N LEU A 120 8.01 14.56 26.08
CA LEU A 120 8.46 15.28 27.26
C LEU A 120 8.02 16.74 27.14
N GLY A 121 6.84 17.06 27.66
CA GLY A 121 6.20 18.35 27.40
C GLY A 121 5.91 18.53 25.90
N SER A 122 6.45 19.58 25.30
CA SER A 122 6.36 19.84 23.86
C SER A 122 7.40 19.09 23.01
N SER A 123 8.38 18.47 23.65
CA SER A 123 9.47 17.76 22.97
C SER A 123 9.07 16.33 22.65
N ARG A 124 9.32 15.88 21.42
CA ARG A 124 9.08 14.53 20.94
C ARG A 124 10.41 13.88 20.58
N VAL A 125 10.61 12.63 20.99
CA VAL A 125 11.79 11.83 20.65
C VAL A 125 11.36 10.39 20.34
N SER A 126 11.85 9.83 19.25
CA SER A 126 11.53 8.49 18.79
C SER A 126 12.67 7.50 19.03
N TYR A 127 12.30 6.27 19.38
CA TYR A 127 13.21 5.15 19.65
C TYR A 127 12.74 3.93 18.85
N ASN A 128 13.68 3.11 18.42
CA ASN A 128 13.42 1.76 17.90
C ASN A 128 13.87 0.76 18.98
N CYS A 129 12.97 -0.12 19.43
CA CYS A 129 13.19 -1.03 20.54
C CYS A 129 13.16 -2.50 20.08
N ALA A 130 14.35 -3.20 20.12
CA ALA A 130 14.45 -4.61 19.74
C ALA A 130 15.72 -5.30 20.30
N PRO A 131 15.77 -5.83 21.49
CA PRO A 131 15.03 -5.57 22.73
C PRO A 131 15.45 -4.29 23.45
N LYS A 132 16.60 -3.72 23.09
CA LYS A 132 17.07 -2.43 23.63
C LYS A 132 16.52 -1.30 22.75
N CYS A 133 16.29 -0.17 23.39
CA CYS A 133 15.76 1.01 22.70
C CYS A 133 16.91 1.92 22.28
N ASP A 134 17.11 2.03 20.98
CA ASP A 134 18.06 2.97 20.40
C ASP A 134 17.30 4.14 19.79
N ARG A 135 17.88 5.34 19.90
CA ARG A 135 17.30 6.53 19.30
C ARG A 135 17.29 6.41 17.77
N THR A 136 16.17 6.72 17.15
CA THR A 136 16.03 6.72 15.69
C THR A 136 15.86 8.14 15.16
N LEU A 137 16.32 8.38 13.92
CA LEU A 137 16.16 9.65 13.23
C LEU A 137 14.77 9.67 12.60
N THR A 138 13.84 10.37 13.25
CA THR A 138 12.44 10.42 12.82
C THR A 138 12.02 11.85 12.52
N VAL A 139 11.38 12.06 11.38
CA VAL A 139 10.81 13.36 11.00
C VAL A 139 9.76 13.78 12.03
N SER A 140 9.78 15.02 12.46
CA SER A 140 8.96 15.62 13.53
C SER A 140 9.44 15.36 14.97
N ASP A 141 10.61 14.77 15.19
CA ASP A 141 11.26 14.77 16.49
C ASP A 141 11.80 16.18 16.82
N ALA A 142 12.07 16.43 18.10
CA ALA A 142 12.62 17.70 18.54
C ALA A 142 13.98 17.97 17.85
N GLU A 143 14.21 19.22 17.45
CA GLU A 143 15.32 19.64 16.61
C GLU A 143 16.71 19.30 17.21
N ALA A 144 16.95 19.63 18.47
CA ALA A 144 18.25 19.38 19.10
C ALA A 144 18.67 17.90 19.14
N PRO A 145 17.84 16.93 19.56
CA PRO A 145 18.19 15.51 19.48
C PRO A 145 18.27 15.00 18.04
N PHE A 146 17.48 15.53 17.11
CA PHE A 146 17.52 15.18 15.70
C PHE A 146 18.86 15.58 15.07
N GLU A 147 19.29 16.83 15.22
CA GLU A 147 20.57 17.31 14.69
C GLU A 147 21.79 16.57 15.27
N ALA A 148 21.78 16.31 16.58
CA ALA A 148 22.87 15.57 17.23
C ALA A 148 23.02 14.16 16.63
N GLN A 149 21.91 13.46 16.38
CA GLN A 149 21.92 12.15 15.78
C GLN A 149 22.33 12.19 14.30
N GLN A 150 21.83 13.15 13.53
CA GLN A 150 22.22 13.35 12.14
C GLN A 150 23.74 13.55 11.99
N LYS A 151 24.37 14.35 12.86
CA LYS A 151 25.82 14.54 12.87
C LYS A 151 26.58 13.23 13.19
N GLN A 152 26.08 12.42 14.12
CA GLN A 152 26.68 11.12 14.46
C GLN A 152 26.58 10.13 13.29
N ILE A 153 25.44 10.05 12.61
CA ILE A 153 25.24 9.20 11.44
C ILE A 153 26.15 9.64 10.29
N ALA A 154 26.21 10.93 9.99
CA ALA A 154 27.09 11.46 8.96
C ALA A 154 28.56 11.16 9.26
N GLY A 155 28.99 11.33 10.52
CA GLY A 155 30.34 10.96 10.95
C GLY A 155 30.67 9.49 10.78
N LYS A 156 29.73 8.60 11.15
CA LYS A 156 29.89 7.15 10.96
C LYS A 156 29.98 6.78 9.47
N THR A 157 29.14 7.39 8.63
CA THR A 157 29.13 7.12 7.19
C THR A 157 30.44 7.55 6.53
N SER A 158 30.97 8.71 6.87
CA SER A 158 32.25 9.21 6.33
C SER A 158 33.42 8.30 6.70
N VAL A 159 33.48 7.80 7.93
CA VAL A 159 34.48 6.84 8.37
C VAL A 159 34.38 5.53 7.60
N SER A 160 33.17 5.01 7.40
CA SER A 160 32.94 3.76 6.67
C SER A 160 33.34 3.87 5.20
N GLN A 161 33.06 4.99 4.56
CA GLN A 161 33.46 5.27 3.17
C GLN A 161 34.97 5.43 3.03
N GLY A 162 35.62 6.20 3.90
CA GLY A 162 37.08 6.37 3.88
C GLY A 162 37.84 5.06 4.09
N THR A 163 37.29 4.11 4.86
CA THR A 163 37.90 2.77 5.03
C THR A 163 37.75 1.92 3.77
N ALA A 164 36.61 2.04 3.07
CA ALA A 164 36.38 1.31 1.81
C ALA A 164 37.34 1.73 0.70
N ASP A 165 37.61 3.03 0.58
CA ASP A 165 38.54 3.57 -0.43
C ASP A 165 39.99 3.14 -0.18
N GLN A 166 40.42 2.99 1.09
CA GLN A 166 41.76 2.49 1.43
C GLN A 166 41.94 1.00 1.18
N SER A 167 40.90 0.17 1.28
CA SER A 167 40.97 -1.26 1.05
C SER A 167 40.97 -1.63 -0.44
N GLY A 168 40.47 -0.76 -1.32
CA GLY A 168 40.45 -0.94 -2.77
C GLY A 168 41.79 -0.69 -3.48
N GLY A 169 42.75 -0.03 -2.83
CA GLY A 169 44.06 0.32 -3.41
C GLY A 169 45.18 -0.71 -3.25
N ALA A 170 44.98 -1.85 -2.56
CA ALA A 170 46.02 -2.83 -2.25
C ALA A 170 46.07 -4.06 -3.20
N GLY A 171 45.40 -3.97 -4.36
CA GLY A 171 45.30 -5.05 -5.34
C GLY A 171 45.70 -4.65 -6.75
N GLN A 172 46.92 -4.14 -6.99
CA GLN A 172 47.54 -4.07 -8.30
C GLN A 172 48.94 -4.66 -8.21
#